data_6ae24fd968bc6f0bc87310cbeb8616b2
#
_entry.id   6ae24fd968bc6f0bc87310cbeb8616b2
#
_cell.length_a   1.000
_cell.length_b   1.000
_cell.length_c   1.000
_cell.angle_alpha   90.00
_cell.angle_beta   90.00
_cell.angle_gamma   90.00
#
_symmetry.space_group_name_H-M   'P 1'
#
loop_
_entity.id
_entity.type
_entity.pdbx_description
1 polymer ?
#
loop_
_entity_poly.entity_id
_entity_poly.type
_entity_poly.pdbx_seq_one_letter_code
_entity_poly.pdbx_strand_id
1 'polypeptide(L)'
;MGTKDTTQKRLEDYEDIFADISNVLLYDGKDVIKENELETVTAKDTYTVEQQIHEVERDVAKRWRHHSLHISLIGLENQTDPDYKMPLRVICYDGASYRAQLNADESKKTYPVITLVLYMGTEKHWTAPKQLTDCFKYDERLGKFISNYKINVVELAWLSDEQIMKFKTEFRNFVELLRDTRLGRKPQYSPIQLKHVHELLQLMRVMSGNDEYEQLLNQTTNNLKQNKLKGDDITMKKIVSLGFDEARAEARAAGRTEGMAEGKAEGRAQEKFATAKRMLALGKSLQDIMLITDLPMSKIQELQTEVKPA
;
A
#
# COMPACT_ATOMS: atom_id res chain seq x y z
N MET A 1 -12.59 -3.88 12.39
CA MET A 1 -12.09 -3.57 11.04
C MET A 1 -10.60 -3.29 11.13
N GLY A 2 -9.77 -4.02 10.39
CA GLY A 2 -8.32 -3.81 10.39
C GLY A 2 -7.94 -2.64 9.49
N THR A 3 -6.76 -2.04 9.73
CA THR A 3 -6.22 -0.91 8.93
C THR A 3 -6.13 -1.25 7.43
N LYS A 4 -5.90 -2.53 7.09
CA LYS A 4 -5.87 -3.05 5.71
C LYS A 4 -7.21 -2.84 5.00
N ASP A 5 -8.27 -3.24 5.64
CA ASP A 5 -9.64 -3.19 5.12
C ASP A 5 -10.10 -1.75 4.79
N THR A 6 -9.83 -0.81 5.69
CA THR A 6 -10.22 0.60 5.50
C THR A 6 -9.46 1.29 4.35
N THR A 7 -8.21 0.91 4.13
CA THR A 7 -7.36 1.56 3.10
C THR A 7 -7.71 1.06 1.69
N GLN A 8 -8.03 -0.22 1.55
CA GLN A 8 -8.49 -0.82 0.30
C GLN A 8 -9.78 -0.15 -0.19
N LYS A 9 -10.77 -0.09 0.69
CA LYS A 9 -12.07 0.52 0.41
C LYS A 9 -11.97 1.96 -0.09
N ARG A 10 -11.01 2.74 0.44
CA ARG A 10 -10.86 4.16 0.07
C ARG A 10 -10.46 4.36 -1.38
N LEU A 11 -9.50 3.59 -1.91
CA LEU A 11 -9.07 3.72 -3.30
C LEU A 11 -10.17 3.23 -4.26
N GLU A 12 -10.80 2.11 -3.95
CA GLU A 12 -11.85 1.50 -4.79
C GLU A 12 -13.17 2.27 -4.77
N ASP A 13 -13.36 3.16 -3.79
CA ASP A 13 -14.58 3.98 -3.70
C ASP A 13 -14.59 5.18 -4.67
N TYR A 14 -13.45 5.52 -5.27
CA TYR A 14 -13.41 6.51 -6.35
C TYR A 14 -14.08 5.96 -7.61
N GLU A 15 -14.95 6.76 -8.24
CA GLU A 15 -15.76 6.35 -9.38
C GLU A 15 -14.92 5.91 -10.58
N ASP A 16 -13.81 6.61 -10.87
CA ASP A 16 -12.91 6.27 -11.97
C ASP A 16 -12.17 4.94 -11.72
N ILE A 17 -11.71 4.70 -10.49
CA ILE A 17 -11.08 3.44 -10.08
C ILE A 17 -12.08 2.29 -10.15
N PHE A 18 -13.29 2.48 -9.58
CA PHE A 18 -14.34 1.47 -9.59
C PHE A 18 -14.79 1.12 -11.02
N ALA A 19 -14.96 2.14 -11.88
CA ALA A 19 -15.32 1.94 -13.28
C ALA A 19 -14.22 1.15 -14.01
N ASP A 20 -12.95 1.48 -13.80
CA ASP A 20 -11.82 0.79 -14.43
C ASP A 20 -11.75 -0.68 -13.99
N ILE A 21 -11.83 -0.97 -12.68
CA ILE A 21 -11.88 -2.34 -12.16
C ILE A 21 -13.04 -3.12 -12.81
N SER A 22 -14.23 -2.54 -12.80
CA SER A 22 -15.43 -3.18 -13.36
C SER A 22 -15.30 -3.40 -14.87
N ASN A 23 -14.78 -2.44 -15.61
CA ASN A 23 -14.57 -2.54 -17.06
C ASN A 23 -13.55 -3.63 -17.41
N VAL A 24 -12.45 -3.73 -16.66
CA VAL A 24 -11.45 -4.78 -16.91
C VAL A 24 -12.00 -6.16 -16.57
N LEU A 25 -12.65 -6.31 -15.43
CA LEU A 25 -13.06 -7.64 -14.94
C LEU A 25 -14.35 -8.16 -15.54
N LEU A 26 -15.29 -7.28 -15.91
CA LEU A 26 -16.60 -7.66 -16.47
C LEU A 26 -16.67 -7.52 -18.00
N TYR A 27 -15.90 -6.58 -18.58
CA TYR A 27 -16.01 -6.21 -19.99
C TYR A 27 -14.67 -6.29 -20.75
N ASP A 28 -13.71 -7.02 -20.20
CA ASP A 28 -12.39 -7.25 -20.83
C ASP A 28 -11.64 -5.95 -21.21
N GLY A 29 -11.77 -4.92 -20.36
CA GLY A 29 -11.13 -3.61 -20.53
C GLY A 29 -11.83 -2.67 -21.51
N LYS A 30 -13.01 -3.06 -22.04
CA LYS A 30 -13.86 -2.16 -22.83
C LYS A 30 -14.45 -1.09 -21.92
N ASP A 31 -14.47 0.13 -22.39
CA ASP A 31 -14.96 1.30 -21.67
C ASP A 31 -16.52 1.39 -21.73
N VAL A 32 -17.16 0.47 -21.02
CA VAL A 32 -18.61 0.30 -20.97
C VAL A 32 -19.23 1.08 -19.81
N ILE A 33 -18.66 0.98 -18.62
CA ILE A 33 -19.10 1.67 -17.42
C ILE A 33 -18.35 3.00 -17.31
N LYS A 34 -19.09 4.11 -17.27
CA LYS A 34 -18.52 5.44 -17.11
C LYS A 34 -18.58 5.88 -15.66
N GLU A 35 -17.55 6.62 -15.18
CA GLU A 35 -17.49 7.13 -13.81
C GLU A 35 -18.74 7.94 -13.43
N ASN A 36 -19.25 8.78 -14.34
CA ASN A 36 -20.43 9.60 -14.11
C ASN A 36 -21.78 8.83 -14.15
N GLU A 37 -21.76 7.55 -14.47
CA GLU A 37 -22.91 6.65 -14.44
C GLU A 37 -22.99 5.83 -13.14
N LEU A 38 -22.01 5.98 -12.26
CA LEU A 38 -21.93 5.29 -10.98
C LEU A 38 -22.56 6.12 -9.86
N GLU A 39 -23.26 5.44 -8.98
CA GLU A 39 -23.85 6.02 -7.78
C GLU A 39 -23.47 5.15 -6.58
N THR A 40 -22.78 5.75 -5.60
CA THR A 40 -22.41 5.04 -4.37
C THR A 40 -23.66 4.61 -3.61
N VAL A 41 -23.69 3.36 -3.20
CA VAL A 41 -24.80 2.77 -2.43
C VAL A 41 -24.26 2.43 -1.04
N THR A 42 -25.00 2.83 -0.01
CA THR A 42 -24.69 2.38 1.35
C THR A 42 -24.89 0.88 1.41
N ALA A 43 -23.78 0.14 1.49
CA ALA A 43 -23.76 -1.33 1.40
C ALA A 43 -24.11 -2.02 2.73
N LYS A 44 -24.78 -1.31 3.65
CA LYS A 44 -25.13 -1.83 4.99
C LYS A 44 -26.51 -2.46 5.00
N ASP A 45 -26.57 -3.68 5.47
CA ASP A 45 -27.83 -4.31 5.86
C ASP A 45 -27.72 -4.77 7.32
N THR A 46 -28.80 -4.58 8.07
CA THR A 46 -28.86 -4.99 9.49
C THR A 46 -29.82 -6.15 9.66
N TYR A 47 -29.43 -7.14 10.41
CA TYR A 47 -30.32 -8.22 10.83
C TYR A 47 -30.16 -8.48 12.32
N THR A 48 -31.22 -8.98 12.96
CA THR A 48 -31.24 -9.27 14.39
C THR A 48 -31.18 -10.77 14.61
N VAL A 49 -30.18 -11.23 15.32
CA VAL A 49 -30.05 -12.61 15.82
C VAL A 49 -29.83 -12.57 17.33
N GLU A 50 -30.59 -13.37 18.08
CA GLU A 50 -30.48 -13.45 19.55
C GLU A 50 -30.51 -12.09 20.26
N GLN A 51 -31.38 -11.19 19.81
CA GLN A 51 -31.53 -9.80 20.30
C GLN A 51 -30.32 -8.89 20.04
N GLN A 52 -29.35 -9.33 19.26
CA GLN A 52 -28.22 -8.50 18.82
C GLN A 52 -28.41 -8.05 17.36
N ILE A 53 -28.12 -6.78 17.11
CA ILE A 53 -28.12 -6.22 15.74
C ILE A 53 -26.79 -6.56 15.11
N HIS A 54 -26.82 -7.28 14.00
CA HIS A 54 -25.64 -7.57 13.20
C HIS A 54 -25.69 -6.77 11.91
N GLU A 55 -24.55 -6.20 11.51
CA GLU A 55 -24.41 -5.52 10.24
C GLU A 55 -23.72 -6.46 9.23
N VAL A 56 -24.29 -6.52 8.04
CA VAL A 56 -23.68 -7.17 6.87
C VAL A 56 -23.33 -6.08 5.89
N GLU A 57 -22.06 -5.87 5.66
CA GLU A 57 -21.56 -4.78 4.83
C GLU A 57 -20.59 -5.30 3.80
N ARG A 58 -20.79 -4.95 2.52
CA ARG A 58 -19.78 -5.09 1.46
C ARG A 58 -18.70 -4.03 1.64
N ASP A 59 -17.54 -4.30 1.07
CA ASP A 59 -16.45 -3.34 1.11
C ASP A 59 -16.77 -2.08 0.31
N VAL A 60 -17.13 -2.23 -0.96
CA VAL A 60 -17.59 -1.14 -1.82
C VAL A 60 -18.75 -1.62 -2.68
N ALA A 61 -19.77 -0.78 -2.87
CA ALA A 61 -20.85 -1.08 -3.80
C ALA A 61 -21.31 0.17 -4.52
N LYS A 62 -21.46 0.06 -5.84
CA LYS A 62 -22.00 1.14 -6.68
C LYS A 62 -23.12 0.63 -7.57
N ARG A 63 -24.13 1.48 -7.73
CA ARG A 63 -25.20 1.26 -8.68
C ARG A 63 -24.81 1.88 -10.00
N TRP A 64 -24.76 1.06 -11.05
CA TRP A 64 -24.56 1.53 -12.40
C TRP A 64 -25.90 1.92 -13.03
N ARG A 65 -26.00 3.14 -13.50
CA ARG A 65 -27.18 3.68 -14.16
C ARG A 65 -26.80 4.23 -15.53
N HIS A 66 -27.72 4.07 -16.47
CA HIS A 66 -27.67 4.76 -17.74
C HIS A 66 -28.94 5.59 -17.88
N HIS A 67 -28.82 6.91 -17.83
CA HIS A 67 -29.95 7.84 -17.72
C HIS A 67 -30.81 7.52 -16.48
N SER A 68 -32.12 7.24 -16.68
CA SER A 68 -33.04 6.90 -15.59
C SER A 68 -33.13 5.41 -15.27
N LEU A 69 -32.39 4.55 -16.01
CA LEU A 69 -32.45 3.10 -15.83
C LEU A 69 -31.31 2.62 -14.93
N HIS A 70 -31.67 1.82 -13.93
CA HIS A 70 -30.66 1.05 -13.17
C HIS A 70 -30.31 -0.20 -13.99
N ILE A 71 -29.01 -0.34 -14.30
CA ILE A 71 -28.50 -1.47 -15.10
C ILE A 71 -28.06 -2.61 -14.18
N SER A 72 -27.29 -2.31 -13.14
CA SER A 72 -26.85 -3.30 -12.17
C SER A 72 -26.40 -2.64 -10.86
N LEU A 73 -26.30 -3.46 -9.80
CA LEU A 73 -25.51 -3.17 -8.61
C LEU A 73 -24.24 -4.01 -8.67
N ILE A 74 -23.10 -3.37 -8.58
CA ILE A 74 -21.78 -4.03 -8.58
C ILE A 74 -21.18 -3.83 -7.20
N GLY A 75 -20.73 -4.91 -6.58
CA GLY A 75 -20.03 -4.89 -5.29
C GLY A 75 -18.64 -5.47 -5.40
N LEU A 76 -17.69 -4.88 -4.69
CA LEU A 76 -16.34 -5.40 -4.49
C LEU A 76 -16.22 -5.91 -3.05
N GLU A 77 -15.58 -7.05 -2.89
CA GLU A 77 -15.29 -7.67 -1.61
C GLU A 77 -13.82 -8.05 -1.59
N ASN A 78 -13.05 -7.47 -0.68
CA ASN A 78 -11.61 -7.60 -0.65
C ASN A 78 -11.15 -8.70 0.30
N GLN A 79 -10.29 -9.60 -0.19
CA GLN A 79 -9.77 -10.71 0.59
C GLN A 79 -8.25 -10.85 0.42
N THR A 80 -7.52 -10.94 1.54
CA THR A 80 -6.09 -11.25 1.54
C THR A 80 -5.83 -12.74 1.74
N ASP A 81 -6.75 -13.42 2.42
CA ASP A 81 -6.72 -14.86 2.65
C ASP A 81 -8.01 -15.51 2.16
N PRO A 82 -7.96 -16.80 1.72
CA PRO A 82 -9.15 -17.52 1.32
C PRO A 82 -10.13 -17.70 2.49
N ASP A 83 -11.36 -17.19 2.33
CA ASP A 83 -12.44 -17.36 3.31
C ASP A 83 -13.37 -18.51 2.88
N TYR A 84 -13.41 -19.57 3.68
CA TYR A 84 -14.24 -20.76 3.42
C TYR A 84 -15.74 -20.50 3.47
N LYS A 85 -16.17 -19.38 4.06
CA LYS A 85 -17.57 -18.95 4.15
C LYS A 85 -17.92 -17.87 3.11
N MET A 86 -17.02 -17.54 2.19
CA MET A 86 -17.25 -16.47 1.22
C MET A 86 -18.54 -16.66 0.40
N PRO A 87 -18.91 -17.84 -0.13
CA PRO A 87 -20.18 -18.02 -0.81
C PRO A 87 -21.40 -17.70 0.06
N LEU A 88 -21.35 -18.00 1.37
CA LEU A 88 -22.41 -17.65 2.31
C LEU A 88 -22.49 -16.14 2.53
N ARG A 89 -21.35 -15.46 2.62
CA ARG A 89 -21.31 -14.00 2.78
C ARG A 89 -21.88 -13.31 1.55
N VAL A 90 -21.41 -13.70 0.36
CA VAL A 90 -21.83 -13.07 -0.90
C VAL A 90 -23.33 -13.27 -1.16
N ILE A 91 -23.88 -14.48 -0.92
CA ILE A 91 -25.33 -14.69 -1.10
C ILE A 91 -26.16 -13.84 -0.12
N CYS A 92 -25.66 -13.59 1.10
CA CYS A 92 -26.31 -12.70 2.06
C CYS A 92 -26.33 -11.25 1.54
N TYR A 93 -25.20 -10.75 1.02
CA TYR A 93 -25.10 -9.41 0.44
C TYR A 93 -26.02 -9.22 -0.75
N ASP A 94 -26.00 -10.18 -1.69
CA ASP A 94 -26.80 -10.12 -2.89
C ASP A 94 -28.29 -10.27 -2.58
N GLY A 95 -28.64 -11.18 -1.65
CA GLY A 95 -29.99 -11.35 -1.15
C GLY A 95 -30.54 -10.10 -0.48
N ALA A 96 -29.72 -9.43 0.35
CA ALA A 96 -30.09 -8.15 0.95
C ALA A 96 -30.36 -7.06 -0.09
N SER A 97 -29.53 -6.99 -1.13
CA SER A 97 -29.69 -6.05 -2.23
C SER A 97 -30.95 -6.34 -3.07
N TYR A 98 -31.26 -7.60 -3.31
CA TYR A 98 -32.53 -7.98 -3.96
C TYR A 98 -33.75 -7.68 -3.08
N ARG A 99 -33.66 -7.95 -1.77
CA ARG A 99 -34.72 -7.59 -0.82
C ARG A 99 -35.00 -6.09 -0.81
N ALA A 100 -33.94 -5.25 -0.87
CA ALA A 100 -34.09 -3.80 -0.97
C ALA A 100 -34.81 -3.39 -2.24
N GLN A 101 -34.61 -4.08 -3.37
CA GLN A 101 -35.33 -3.84 -4.62
C GLN A 101 -36.82 -4.25 -4.53
N LEU A 102 -37.11 -5.34 -3.83
CA LEU A 102 -38.52 -5.77 -3.60
C LEU A 102 -39.29 -4.79 -2.73
N ASN A 103 -38.65 -4.14 -1.79
CA ASN A 103 -39.25 -3.14 -0.90
C ASN A 103 -39.31 -1.73 -1.50
N ALA A 104 -38.71 -1.54 -2.69
CA ALA A 104 -38.80 -0.28 -3.40
C ALA A 104 -40.13 -0.16 -4.13
N ASP A 105 -40.45 1.07 -4.58
CA ASP A 105 -41.66 1.34 -5.34
C ASP A 105 -41.82 0.36 -6.52
N GLU A 106 -43.01 -0.30 -6.63
CA GLU A 106 -43.34 -1.30 -7.66
C GLU A 106 -43.17 -0.81 -9.09
N SER A 107 -43.16 0.51 -9.32
CA SER A 107 -42.88 1.12 -10.62
C SER A 107 -41.42 0.96 -11.08
N LYS A 108 -40.48 0.59 -10.18
CA LYS A 108 -39.06 0.44 -10.49
C LYS A 108 -38.74 -0.97 -10.94
N LYS A 109 -38.12 -1.09 -12.12
CA LYS A 109 -37.63 -2.37 -12.64
C LYS A 109 -36.53 -2.91 -11.75
N THR A 110 -36.56 -4.21 -11.49
CA THR A 110 -35.45 -4.91 -10.82
C THR A 110 -34.23 -5.00 -11.73
N TYR A 111 -33.05 -5.07 -11.14
CA TYR A 111 -31.77 -5.13 -11.85
C TYR A 111 -30.85 -6.18 -11.20
N PRO A 112 -29.88 -6.75 -11.96
CA PRO A 112 -28.97 -7.75 -11.43
C PRO A 112 -28.03 -7.17 -10.39
N VAL A 113 -27.67 -8.02 -9.43
CA VAL A 113 -26.62 -7.75 -8.43
C VAL A 113 -25.41 -8.61 -8.77
N ILE A 114 -24.24 -8.02 -8.84
CA ILE A 114 -22.97 -8.68 -9.18
C ILE A 114 -21.99 -8.38 -8.05
N THR A 115 -21.44 -9.40 -7.41
CA THR A 115 -20.36 -9.25 -6.45
C THR A 115 -19.09 -9.88 -6.99
N LEU A 116 -17.99 -9.11 -7.00
CA LEU A 116 -16.65 -9.54 -7.35
C LEU A 116 -15.84 -9.66 -6.04
N VAL A 117 -15.28 -10.83 -5.80
CA VAL A 117 -14.35 -11.08 -4.70
C VAL A 117 -12.93 -10.85 -5.22
N LEU A 118 -12.30 -9.76 -4.80
CA LEU A 118 -10.94 -9.41 -5.20
C LEU A 118 -9.94 -10.07 -4.24
N TYR A 119 -9.29 -11.13 -4.68
CA TYR A 119 -8.28 -11.82 -3.90
C TYR A 119 -6.90 -11.22 -4.15
N MET A 120 -6.30 -10.69 -3.08
CA MET A 120 -5.03 -9.97 -3.10
C MET A 120 -3.86 -10.79 -2.54
N GLY A 121 -4.10 -12.04 -2.14
CA GLY A 121 -3.03 -12.93 -1.67
C GLY A 121 -1.98 -13.17 -2.74
N THR A 122 -0.70 -13.20 -2.35
CA THR A 122 0.43 -13.36 -3.27
C THR A 122 1.17 -14.69 -3.12
N GLU A 123 0.94 -15.42 -2.03
CA GLU A 123 1.68 -16.66 -1.73
C GLU A 123 1.03 -17.91 -2.35
N LYS A 124 -0.29 -17.95 -2.38
CA LYS A 124 -1.07 -19.11 -2.84
C LYS A 124 -2.31 -18.67 -3.62
N HIS A 125 -2.79 -19.54 -4.50
CA HIS A 125 -4.08 -19.36 -5.15
C HIS A 125 -5.25 -19.40 -4.16
N TRP A 126 -6.40 -18.94 -4.59
CA TRP A 126 -7.64 -19.10 -3.83
C TRP A 126 -7.98 -20.59 -3.66
N THR A 127 -7.99 -21.08 -2.43
CA THR A 127 -8.24 -22.49 -2.07
C THR A 127 -9.59 -22.74 -1.42
N ALA A 128 -10.33 -21.70 -1.07
CA ALA A 128 -11.64 -21.80 -0.44
C ALA A 128 -12.75 -22.10 -1.46
N PRO A 129 -13.94 -22.51 -1.03
CA PRO A 129 -15.07 -22.72 -1.91
C PRO A 129 -15.39 -21.54 -2.81
N LYS A 130 -15.76 -21.82 -4.07
CA LYS A 130 -16.26 -20.81 -5.03
C LYS A 130 -17.78 -20.97 -5.30
N GLN A 131 -18.40 -21.90 -4.60
CA GLN A 131 -19.85 -22.12 -4.69
C GLN A 131 -20.42 -22.60 -3.37
N LEU A 132 -21.71 -22.33 -3.15
CA LEU A 132 -22.39 -22.54 -1.89
C LEU A 132 -22.38 -23.98 -1.42
N THR A 133 -22.59 -24.93 -2.34
CA THR A 133 -22.64 -26.38 -2.03
C THR A 133 -21.35 -26.92 -1.47
N ASP A 134 -20.21 -26.26 -1.75
CA ASP A 134 -18.89 -26.71 -1.26
C ASP A 134 -18.62 -26.21 0.18
N CYS A 135 -19.49 -25.34 0.72
CA CYS A 135 -19.34 -24.81 2.08
C CYS A 135 -19.82 -25.78 3.18
N PHE A 136 -20.55 -26.84 2.84
CA PHE A 136 -21.16 -27.76 3.82
C PHE A 136 -21.27 -29.17 3.28
N LYS A 137 -21.37 -30.13 4.20
CA LYS A 137 -21.69 -31.52 3.85
C LYS A 137 -23.20 -31.73 3.88
N TYR A 138 -23.72 -32.46 2.92
CA TYR A 138 -25.13 -32.77 2.84
C TYR A 138 -25.36 -34.17 2.30
N ASP A 139 -26.56 -34.72 2.55
CA ASP A 139 -26.98 -35.99 1.96
C ASP A 139 -27.17 -35.82 0.44
N GLU A 140 -26.52 -36.67 -0.36
CA GLU A 140 -26.54 -36.58 -1.83
C GLU A 140 -27.98 -36.55 -2.40
N ARG A 141 -28.93 -37.22 -1.73
CA ARG A 141 -30.35 -37.21 -2.12
C ARG A 141 -30.98 -35.83 -2.05
N LEU A 142 -30.44 -34.94 -1.20
CA LEU A 142 -30.88 -33.55 -1.06
C LEU A 142 -30.27 -32.64 -2.13
N GLY A 143 -29.18 -33.05 -2.77
CA GLY A 143 -28.42 -32.22 -3.71
C GLY A 143 -29.29 -31.58 -4.82
N LYS A 144 -30.26 -32.33 -5.35
CA LYS A 144 -31.17 -31.82 -6.38
C LYS A 144 -32.14 -30.71 -5.90
N PHE A 145 -32.27 -30.52 -4.60
CA PHE A 145 -33.12 -29.47 -4.01
C PHE A 145 -32.31 -28.27 -3.49
N ILE A 146 -31.00 -28.37 -3.45
CA ILE A 146 -30.12 -27.30 -2.98
C ILE A 146 -29.76 -26.40 -4.17
N SER A 147 -30.25 -25.16 -4.14
CA SER A 147 -29.82 -24.16 -5.14
C SER A 147 -28.37 -23.83 -4.92
N ASN A 148 -27.55 -24.05 -5.95
CA ASN A 148 -26.13 -23.71 -5.87
C ASN A 148 -25.90 -22.26 -6.28
N TYR A 149 -25.15 -21.52 -5.47
CA TYR A 149 -24.79 -20.13 -5.70
C TYR A 149 -23.29 -20.03 -5.95
N LYS A 150 -22.89 -19.51 -7.10
CA LYS A 150 -21.46 -19.32 -7.47
C LYS A 150 -21.04 -17.89 -7.23
N ILE A 151 -19.82 -17.71 -6.73
CA ILE A 151 -19.21 -16.39 -6.54
C ILE A 151 -18.13 -16.13 -7.59
N ASN A 152 -17.87 -14.86 -7.87
CA ASN A 152 -16.85 -14.42 -8.83
C ASN A 152 -15.57 -14.04 -8.09
N VAL A 153 -14.63 -14.97 -7.98
CA VAL A 153 -13.33 -14.73 -7.37
C VAL A 153 -12.32 -14.34 -8.44
N VAL A 154 -11.71 -13.17 -8.28
CA VAL A 154 -10.64 -12.66 -9.13
C VAL A 154 -9.34 -12.64 -8.35
N GLU A 155 -8.37 -13.42 -8.79
CA GLU A 155 -7.05 -13.53 -8.15
C GLU A 155 -6.11 -12.48 -8.76
N LEU A 156 -6.06 -11.26 -8.18
CA LEU A 156 -5.38 -10.10 -8.77
C LEU A 156 -3.90 -10.34 -9.03
N ALA A 157 -3.19 -10.99 -8.11
CA ALA A 157 -1.76 -11.29 -8.27
C ALA A 157 -1.46 -12.30 -9.39
N TRP A 158 -2.46 -13.02 -9.91
CA TRP A 158 -2.34 -14.03 -10.97
C TRP A 158 -2.94 -13.60 -12.31
N LEU A 159 -3.39 -12.36 -12.42
CA LEU A 159 -3.78 -11.83 -13.73
C LEU A 159 -2.60 -11.86 -14.70
N SER A 160 -2.88 -12.14 -15.96
CA SER A 160 -1.86 -12.08 -17.01
C SER A 160 -1.40 -10.63 -17.25
N ASP A 161 -0.19 -10.46 -17.79
CA ASP A 161 0.31 -9.12 -18.15
C ASP A 161 -0.65 -8.42 -19.12
N GLU A 162 -1.29 -9.15 -20.04
CA GLU A 162 -2.30 -8.61 -20.95
C GLU A 162 -3.53 -8.08 -20.20
N GLN A 163 -4.02 -8.82 -19.19
CA GLN A 163 -5.14 -8.38 -18.37
C GLN A 163 -4.77 -7.16 -17.52
N ILE A 164 -3.57 -7.16 -16.92
CA ILE A 164 -3.08 -6.03 -16.13
C ILE A 164 -2.95 -4.78 -16.99
N MET A 165 -2.49 -4.90 -18.23
CA MET A 165 -2.38 -3.77 -19.15
C MET A 165 -3.73 -3.14 -19.55
N LYS A 166 -4.86 -3.82 -19.33
CA LYS A 166 -6.20 -3.27 -19.59
C LYS A 166 -6.65 -2.24 -18.56
N PHE A 167 -6.07 -2.25 -17.34
CA PHE A 167 -6.35 -1.19 -16.36
C PHE A 167 -5.76 0.14 -16.84
N LYS A 168 -6.55 1.19 -16.76
CA LYS A 168 -6.22 2.54 -17.25
C LYS A 168 -5.89 3.51 -16.11
N THR A 169 -6.30 3.18 -14.89
CA THR A 169 -6.06 3.99 -13.68
C THR A 169 -4.86 3.49 -12.90
N GLU A 170 -4.48 4.22 -11.85
CA GLU A 170 -3.42 3.84 -10.92
C GLU A 170 -3.65 2.51 -10.21
N PHE A 171 -4.85 1.95 -10.21
CA PHE A 171 -5.10 0.60 -9.72
C PHE A 171 -4.22 -0.44 -10.41
N ARG A 172 -3.83 -0.19 -11.67
CA ARG A 172 -2.84 -0.99 -12.38
C ARG A 172 -1.51 -1.10 -11.63
N ASN A 173 -0.98 0.02 -11.10
CA ASN A 173 0.28 0.00 -10.34
C ASN A 173 0.16 -0.87 -9.07
N PHE A 174 -1.02 -0.90 -8.45
CA PHE A 174 -1.28 -1.78 -7.32
C PHE A 174 -1.31 -3.26 -7.73
N VAL A 175 -1.97 -3.61 -8.83
CA VAL A 175 -1.99 -4.99 -9.35
C VAL A 175 -0.60 -5.44 -9.79
N GLU A 176 0.19 -4.54 -10.41
CA GLU A 176 1.61 -4.78 -10.76
C GLU A 176 2.44 -5.08 -9.49
N LEU A 177 2.24 -4.34 -8.40
CA LEU A 177 2.88 -4.63 -7.12
C LEU A 177 2.55 -6.03 -6.61
N LEU A 178 1.28 -6.44 -6.61
CA LEU A 178 0.87 -7.77 -6.16
C LEU A 178 1.50 -8.88 -7.01
N ARG A 179 1.47 -8.74 -8.35
CA ARG A 179 2.10 -9.65 -9.28
C ARG A 179 3.60 -9.77 -9.04
N ASP A 180 4.28 -8.64 -8.89
CA ASP A 180 5.74 -8.61 -8.73
C ASP A 180 6.17 -9.15 -7.37
N THR A 181 5.38 -8.89 -6.31
CA THR A 181 5.55 -9.52 -4.99
C THR A 181 5.46 -11.04 -5.09
N ARG A 182 4.43 -11.57 -5.76
CA ARG A 182 4.28 -13.01 -6.02
C ARG A 182 5.47 -13.60 -6.76
N LEU A 183 6.04 -12.86 -7.71
CA LEU A 183 7.17 -13.29 -8.52
C LEU A 183 8.53 -13.09 -7.82
N GLY A 184 8.56 -12.53 -6.61
CA GLY A 184 9.78 -12.26 -5.86
C GLY A 184 10.70 -11.22 -6.53
N ARG A 185 10.15 -10.29 -7.30
CA ARG A 185 10.91 -9.27 -8.02
C ARG A 185 10.55 -7.86 -7.57
N LYS A 186 11.45 -6.91 -7.85
CA LYS A 186 11.16 -5.49 -7.56
C LYS A 186 10.01 -4.99 -8.44
N PRO A 187 9.05 -4.25 -7.87
CA PRO A 187 7.93 -3.71 -8.61
C PRO A 187 8.38 -2.81 -9.77
N GLN A 188 7.77 -3.03 -10.93
CA GLN A 188 7.93 -2.18 -12.10
C GLN A 188 6.62 -1.45 -12.35
N TYR A 189 6.64 -0.13 -12.20
CA TYR A 189 5.44 0.67 -12.27
C TYR A 189 5.19 1.19 -13.68
N SER A 190 3.95 1.08 -14.11
CA SER A 190 3.47 1.71 -15.34
C SER A 190 3.50 3.24 -15.24
N PRO A 191 3.72 3.95 -16.37
CA PRO A 191 3.75 5.41 -16.42
C PRO A 191 2.33 6.01 -16.44
N ILE A 192 1.44 5.45 -15.62
CA ILE A 192 0.07 5.95 -15.49
C ILE A 192 0.08 7.17 -14.57
N GLN A 193 -0.66 8.22 -14.98
CA GLN A 193 -0.91 9.38 -14.15
C GLN A 193 -1.70 8.99 -12.91
N LEU A 194 -1.27 9.49 -11.76
CA LEU A 194 -1.91 9.22 -10.49
C LEU A 194 -2.81 10.39 -10.10
N LYS A 195 -4.07 10.10 -9.83
CA LYS A 195 -5.03 11.06 -9.29
C LYS A 195 -5.15 10.92 -7.76
N HIS A 196 -5.12 9.69 -7.25
CA HIS A 196 -5.36 9.32 -5.84
C HIS A 196 -4.08 8.80 -5.19
N VAL A 197 -3.00 9.62 -5.27
CA VAL A 197 -1.63 9.25 -4.85
C VAL A 197 -1.57 8.80 -3.40
N HIS A 198 -2.30 9.50 -2.51
CA HIS A 198 -2.27 9.23 -1.08
C HIS A 198 -2.85 7.84 -0.78
N GLU A 199 -4.01 7.54 -1.34
CA GLU A 199 -4.73 6.28 -1.14
C GLU A 199 -3.96 5.11 -1.77
N LEU A 200 -3.38 5.32 -2.96
CA LEU A 200 -2.56 4.31 -3.62
C LEU A 200 -1.32 3.94 -2.78
N LEU A 201 -0.53 4.94 -2.35
CA LEU A 201 0.69 4.70 -1.58
C LEU A 201 0.38 4.09 -0.20
N GLN A 202 -0.70 4.51 0.45
CA GLN A 202 -1.17 3.88 1.68
C GLN A 202 -1.55 2.42 1.46
N LEU A 203 -2.29 2.11 0.38
CA LEU A 203 -2.67 0.75 0.03
C LEU A 203 -1.44 -0.12 -0.24
N MET A 204 -0.49 0.38 -1.03
CA MET A 204 0.76 -0.31 -1.32
C MET A 204 1.58 -0.60 -0.06
N ARG A 205 1.68 0.37 0.86
CA ARG A 205 2.35 0.20 2.15
C ARG A 205 1.71 -0.93 2.96
N VAL A 206 0.40 -0.86 3.11
CA VAL A 206 -0.35 -1.80 3.96
C VAL A 206 -0.29 -3.22 3.41
N MET A 207 -0.31 -3.37 2.08
CA MET A 207 -0.31 -4.68 1.42
C MET A 207 1.09 -5.31 1.34
N SER A 208 2.12 -4.51 1.11
CA SER A 208 3.50 -5.01 1.01
C SER A 208 4.22 -5.10 2.37
N GLY A 209 3.74 -4.39 3.39
CA GLY A 209 4.45 -4.23 4.66
C GLY A 209 5.75 -3.43 4.53
N ASN A 210 5.97 -2.73 3.41
CA ASN A 210 7.19 -1.98 3.14
C ASN A 210 7.03 -0.50 3.50
N ASP A 211 7.78 -0.04 4.49
CA ASP A 211 7.75 1.34 4.98
C ASP A 211 8.33 2.35 3.97
N GLU A 212 8.98 1.91 2.89
CA GLU A 212 9.40 2.80 1.81
C GLU A 212 8.21 3.57 1.21
N TYR A 213 7.03 2.96 1.12
CA TYR A 213 5.82 3.65 0.63
C TYR A 213 5.35 4.78 1.55
N GLU A 214 5.58 4.68 2.86
CA GLU A 214 5.30 5.78 3.79
C GLU A 214 6.28 6.94 3.58
N GLN A 215 7.56 6.63 3.39
CA GLN A 215 8.57 7.64 3.07
C GLN A 215 8.24 8.33 1.75
N LEU A 216 7.89 7.56 0.70
CA LEU A 216 7.45 8.10 -0.58
C LEU A 216 6.19 8.98 -0.44
N LEU A 217 5.24 8.61 0.40
CA LEU A 217 4.04 9.39 0.66
C LEU A 217 4.38 10.76 1.28
N ASN A 218 5.24 10.76 2.31
CA ASN A 218 5.68 11.99 2.99
C ASN A 218 6.46 12.91 2.04
N GLN A 219 7.40 12.35 1.26
CA GLN A 219 8.18 13.07 0.27
C GLN A 219 7.30 13.63 -0.86
N THR A 220 6.35 12.83 -1.36
CA THR A 220 5.41 13.25 -2.40
C THR A 220 4.56 14.41 -1.92
N THR A 221 4.05 14.34 -0.68
CA THR A 221 3.27 15.43 -0.07
C THR A 221 4.10 16.73 -0.01
N ASN A 222 5.38 16.65 0.35
CA ASN A 222 6.28 17.80 0.36
C ASN A 222 6.59 18.32 -1.06
N ASN A 223 6.81 17.43 -2.02
CA ASN A 223 7.09 17.78 -3.41
C ASN A 223 5.88 18.44 -4.10
N LEU A 224 4.67 18.01 -3.78
CA LEU A 224 3.44 18.69 -4.21
C LEU A 224 3.33 20.10 -3.63
N LYS A 225 3.57 20.28 -2.32
CA LYS A 225 3.58 21.60 -1.67
C LYS A 225 4.64 22.54 -2.25
N GLN A 226 5.80 22.01 -2.65
CA GLN A 226 6.92 22.76 -3.25
C GLN A 226 6.77 22.97 -4.77
N ASN A 227 5.67 22.53 -5.38
CA ASN A 227 5.44 22.58 -6.83
C ASN A 227 6.49 21.83 -7.67
N LYS A 228 7.18 20.84 -7.12
CA LYS A 228 8.12 19.98 -7.83
C LYS A 228 7.41 18.86 -8.63
N LEU A 229 6.19 18.52 -8.24
CA LEU A 229 5.29 17.59 -8.93
C LEU A 229 4.02 18.33 -9.32
N LYS A 230 3.58 18.24 -10.57
CA LYS A 230 2.38 18.91 -11.07
C LYS A 230 1.68 18.09 -12.15
N GLY A 231 0.34 18.07 -12.09
CA GLY A 231 -0.50 17.56 -13.17
C GLY A 231 -0.10 16.18 -13.69
N ASP A 232 0.10 16.07 -14.97
CA ASP A 232 0.36 14.80 -15.68
C ASP A 232 1.72 14.15 -15.36
N ASP A 233 2.62 14.88 -14.68
CA ASP A 233 3.91 14.34 -14.23
C ASP A 233 3.83 13.47 -12.99
N ILE A 234 2.67 13.39 -12.34
CA ILE A 234 2.49 12.60 -11.11
C ILE A 234 2.30 11.14 -11.52
N THR A 235 3.40 10.39 -11.59
CA THR A 235 3.42 8.95 -11.85
C THR A 235 4.24 8.23 -10.77
N MET A 236 3.97 6.92 -10.54
CA MET A 236 4.78 6.12 -9.62
C MET A 236 6.27 6.16 -9.96
N LYS A 237 6.61 6.08 -11.24
CA LYS A 237 8.00 6.15 -11.70
C LYS A 237 8.68 7.46 -11.30
N LYS A 238 7.98 8.59 -11.41
CA LYS A 238 8.50 9.91 -11.03
C LYS A 238 8.63 10.05 -9.52
N ILE A 239 7.62 9.60 -8.76
CA ILE A 239 7.63 9.62 -7.29
C ILE A 239 8.81 8.82 -6.76
N VAL A 240 9.01 7.60 -7.23
CA VAL A 240 10.11 6.72 -6.83
C VAL A 240 11.46 7.32 -7.20
N SER A 241 11.60 7.90 -8.42
CA SER A 241 12.85 8.57 -8.84
C SER A 241 13.21 9.73 -7.93
N LEU A 242 12.26 10.61 -7.60
CA LEU A 242 12.49 11.74 -6.70
C LEU A 242 12.84 11.29 -5.29
N GLY A 243 12.19 10.25 -4.78
CA GLY A 243 12.49 9.67 -3.48
C GLY A 243 13.93 9.15 -3.38
N PHE A 244 14.42 8.49 -4.41
CA PHE A 244 15.82 8.04 -4.47
C PHE A 244 16.81 9.21 -4.53
N ASP A 245 16.51 10.26 -5.27
CA ASP A 245 17.39 11.43 -5.39
C ASP A 245 17.47 12.19 -4.06
N GLU A 246 16.36 12.34 -3.34
CA GLU A 246 16.32 12.94 -2.01
C GLU A 246 17.08 12.08 -0.98
N ALA A 247 16.86 10.78 -0.94
CA ALA A 247 17.60 9.88 -0.04
C ALA A 247 19.11 9.92 -0.30
N ARG A 248 19.54 10.00 -1.56
CA ARG A 248 20.96 10.18 -1.90
C ARG A 248 21.52 11.54 -1.44
N ALA A 249 20.72 12.59 -1.56
CA ALA A 249 21.13 13.93 -1.11
C ALA A 249 21.27 13.98 0.42
N GLU A 250 20.33 13.39 1.15
CA GLU A 250 20.38 13.27 2.62
C GLU A 250 21.59 12.45 3.08
N ALA A 251 21.85 11.28 2.47
CA ALA A 251 23.00 10.45 2.79
C ALA A 251 24.34 11.18 2.55
N ARG A 252 24.44 11.96 1.44
CA ARG A 252 25.62 12.80 1.18
C ARG A 252 25.77 13.92 2.19
N ALA A 253 24.68 14.55 2.62
CA ALA A 253 24.73 15.61 3.63
C ALA A 253 25.15 15.04 5.00
N ALA A 254 24.60 13.90 5.41
CA ALA A 254 24.97 13.21 6.64
C ALA A 254 26.47 12.81 6.64
N GLY A 255 26.94 12.17 5.56
CA GLY A 255 28.35 11.79 5.42
C GLY A 255 29.31 12.98 5.42
N ARG A 256 28.91 14.13 4.85
CA ARG A 256 29.70 15.37 4.95
C ARG A 256 29.78 15.88 6.39
N THR A 257 28.66 15.86 7.11
CA THR A 257 28.62 16.34 8.50
C THR A 257 29.46 15.45 9.40
N GLU A 258 29.37 14.14 9.24
CA GLU A 258 30.15 13.15 9.99
C GLU A 258 31.65 13.28 9.68
N GLY A 259 32.02 13.30 8.40
CA GLY A 259 33.43 13.48 8.00
C GLY A 259 34.02 14.83 8.44
N MET A 260 33.21 15.91 8.45
CA MET A 260 33.67 17.19 9.02
C MET A 260 33.88 17.12 10.55
N ALA A 261 32.99 16.40 11.26
CA ALA A 261 33.14 16.24 12.71
C ALA A 261 34.35 15.39 13.06
N GLU A 262 34.56 14.28 12.36
CA GLU A 262 35.74 13.41 12.51
C GLU A 262 37.03 14.15 12.17
N GLY A 263 37.12 14.81 11.02
CA GLY A 263 38.31 15.57 10.63
C GLY A 263 38.65 16.71 11.62
N LYS A 264 37.62 17.36 12.20
CA LYS A 264 37.81 18.37 13.23
C LYS A 264 38.30 17.76 14.55
N ALA A 265 37.83 16.57 14.91
CA ALA A 265 38.30 15.86 16.11
C ALA A 265 39.73 15.36 15.96
N GLU A 266 40.06 14.77 14.79
CA GLU A 266 41.44 14.35 14.46
C GLU A 266 42.39 15.53 14.41
N GLY A 267 42.04 16.64 13.76
CA GLY A 267 42.85 17.85 13.69
C GLY A 267 43.14 18.42 15.08
N ARG A 268 42.14 18.46 15.97
CA ARG A 268 42.35 18.87 17.38
C ARG A 268 43.26 17.91 18.13
N ALA A 269 43.11 16.61 17.92
CA ALA A 269 43.99 15.62 18.56
C ALA A 269 45.45 15.78 18.09
N GLN A 270 45.70 15.92 16.79
CA GLN A 270 47.01 16.17 16.21
C GLN A 270 47.63 17.46 16.73
N GLU A 271 46.87 18.54 16.86
CA GLU A 271 47.34 19.81 17.42
C GLU A 271 47.74 19.67 18.90
N LYS A 272 46.97 18.96 19.73
CA LYS A 272 47.30 18.64 21.11
C LYS A 272 48.60 17.85 21.21
N PHE A 273 48.77 16.83 20.35
CA PHE A 273 50.03 16.05 20.31
C PHE A 273 51.23 16.90 19.86
N ALA A 274 51.06 17.70 18.81
CA ALA A 274 52.13 18.57 18.34
C ALA A 274 52.56 19.62 19.39
N THR A 275 51.57 20.16 20.12
CA THR A 275 51.83 21.10 21.23
C THR A 275 52.54 20.42 22.38
N ALA A 276 52.12 19.20 22.78
CA ALA A 276 52.78 18.43 23.83
C ALA A 276 54.24 18.13 23.46
N LYS A 277 54.52 17.70 22.22
CA LYS A 277 55.92 17.46 21.76
C LYS A 277 56.78 18.71 21.80
N ARG A 278 56.26 19.88 21.40
CA ARG A 278 56.96 21.16 21.49
C ARG A 278 57.28 21.55 22.93
N MET A 279 56.32 21.37 23.84
CA MET A 279 56.52 21.68 25.26
C MET A 279 57.50 20.73 25.94
N LEU A 280 57.53 19.44 25.59
CA LEU A 280 58.53 18.47 26.03
C LEU A 280 59.92 18.88 25.56
N ALA A 281 60.08 19.30 24.29
CA ALA A 281 61.35 19.77 23.76
C ALA A 281 61.89 21.06 24.47
N LEU A 282 60.97 21.89 24.96
CA LEU A 282 61.26 23.09 25.75
C LEU A 282 61.47 22.80 27.24
N GLY A 283 61.48 21.55 27.67
CA GLY A 283 61.74 21.14 29.06
C GLY A 283 60.66 21.50 30.07
N LYS A 284 59.41 21.71 29.61
CA LYS A 284 58.27 22.00 30.49
C LYS A 284 57.88 20.80 31.32
N SER A 285 57.29 21.03 32.51
CA SER A 285 56.86 19.95 33.40
C SER A 285 55.70 19.13 32.77
N LEU A 286 55.65 17.83 33.07
CA LEU A 286 54.55 16.97 32.57
C LEU A 286 53.17 17.44 33.04
N GLN A 287 53.11 18.07 34.22
CA GLN A 287 51.89 18.64 34.79
C GLN A 287 51.40 19.87 33.97
N ASP A 288 52.33 20.75 33.57
CA ASP A 288 51.97 21.90 32.73
C ASP A 288 51.52 21.46 31.34
N ILE A 289 52.15 20.42 30.78
CA ILE A 289 51.77 19.87 29.48
C ILE A 289 50.36 19.28 29.56
N MET A 290 50.06 18.52 30.62
CA MET A 290 48.74 17.95 30.84
C MET A 290 47.67 19.05 30.96
N LEU A 291 47.93 20.09 31.70
CA LEU A 291 47.00 21.22 31.92
C LEU A 291 46.71 21.99 30.62
N ILE A 292 47.73 22.19 29.78
CA ILE A 292 47.58 22.99 28.54
C ILE A 292 46.99 22.18 27.38
N THR A 293 47.38 20.89 27.26
CA THR A 293 46.96 20.06 26.11
C THR A 293 45.74 19.21 26.39
N ASP A 294 45.37 19.09 27.67
CA ASP A 294 44.27 18.18 28.11
C ASP A 294 44.53 16.72 27.66
N LEU A 295 45.79 16.32 27.55
CA LEU A 295 46.18 14.94 27.26
C LEU A 295 46.40 14.17 28.57
N PRO A 296 46.00 12.89 28.64
CA PRO A 296 46.25 12.09 29.83
C PRO A 296 47.76 11.87 30.04
N MET A 297 48.19 11.80 31.32
CA MET A 297 49.57 11.67 31.72
C MET A 297 50.31 10.50 31.03
N SER A 298 49.63 9.37 30.87
CA SER A 298 50.13 8.19 30.15
C SER A 298 50.56 8.53 28.72
N LYS A 299 49.76 9.32 28.02
CA LYS A 299 50.06 9.71 26.64
C LYS A 299 51.19 10.69 26.52
N ILE A 300 51.35 11.60 27.50
CA ILE A 300 52.47 12.54 27.56
C ILE A 300 53.77 11.80 27.86
N GLN A 301 53.75 10.79 28.70
CA GLN A 301 54.92 9.92 29.01
C GLN A 301 55.36 9.10 27.79
N GLU A 302 54.42 8.56 27.00
CA GLU A 302 54.72 7.92 25.71
C GLU A 302 55.45 8.90 24.77
N LEU A 303 54.92 10.11 24.60
CA LEU A 303 55.54 11.15 23.75
C LEU A 303 56.92 11.59 24.28
N GLN A 304 57.15 11.55 25.59
CA GLN A 304 58.44 11.88 26.19
C GLN A 304 59.53 10.85 25.83
N THR A 305 59.19 9.57 25.71
CA THR A 305 60.12 8.52 25.27
C THR A 305 60.47 8.65 23.78
N GLU A 306 59.55 9.19 22.96
CA GLU A 306 59.77 9.45 21.53
C GLU A 306 60.70 10.70 21.30
N VAL A 307 60.62 11.70 22.18
CA VAL A 307 61.30 12.99 22.00
C VAL A 307 62.75 12.97 22.62
N LYS A 308 63.05 12.08 23.57
CA LYS A 308 64.42 11.86 24.07
C LYS A 308 65.12 10.83 23.20
N PRO A 309 66.13 11.22 22.38
CA PRO A 309 67.04 10.24 21.79
C PRO A 309 67.80 9.55 22.91
N ALA A 310 68.03 8.25 22.78
CA ALA A 310 68.83 7.40 23.69
C ALA A 310 70.26 7.88 23.81
#